data_9a1ebe77871789043e6e353060040ea8
#
_entry.id   9a1ebe77871789043e6e353060040ea8
#
_cell.length_a   1.000
_cell.length_b   1.000
_cell.length_c   1.000
_cell.angle_alpha   90.00
_cell.angle_beta   90.00
_cell.angle_gamma   90.00
#
_symmetry.space_group_name_H-M   'P 1'
#
loop_
_entity.id
_entity.type
_entity.pdbx_description
1 polymer ?
#
loop_
_entity_poly.entity_id
_entity_poly.type
_entity_poly.pdbx_seq_one_letter_code
_entity_poly.pdbx_strand_id
1 'polypeptide(L)'
;GRGRPGRLVEVGARGVGMFGCVVPTRVARNCTAFTKKGTISIKAGYNKRDWNPIEEDCECYACRHFTKAYLRHLLNVDEILGLRMLSVHNSHMFLDLMRNIRLHLDNGTFSEYRREFIAGYTPTLKVLEQRARHAESQQESSSK
;
A
#
# COMPACT_ATOMS: atom_id res chain seq x y z
N GLY A 1 9.79 -7.42 8.67
CA GLY A 1 9.01 -6.32 8.33
C GLY A 1 7.54 -6.32 8.69
N ARG A 2 7.17 -5.51 9.68
CA ARG A 2 5.77 -5.31 10.10
C ARG A 2 5.09 -4.13 9.37
N GLY A 3 5.73 -3.57 8.34
CA GLY A 3 5.32 -2.31 7.71
C GLY A 3 4.32 -2.41 6.55
N ARG A 4 3.66 -3.54 6.33
CA ARG A 4 2.58 -3.61 5.33
C ARG A 4 1.27 -3.04 5.89
N PRO A 5 0.45 -2.33 5.10
CA PRO A 5 -0.77 -1.68 5.58
C PRO A 5 -1.70 -2.59 6.40
N GLY A 6 -1.99 -3.80 5.91
CA GLY A 6 -2.81 -4.76 6.63
C GLY A 6 -2.24 -5.19 7.97
N ARG A 7 -0.91 -5.31 8.09
CA ARG A 7 -0.25 -5.60 9.37
C ARG A 7 -0.23 -4.42 10.32
N LEU A 8 -0.14 -3.19 9.81
CA LEU A 8 -0.21 -2.00 10.64
C LEU A 8 -1.56 -1.90 11.35
N VAL A 9 -2.63 -2.19 10.63
CA VAL A 9 -3.98 -2.25 11.21
C VAL A 9 -4.09 -3.35 12.27
N GLU A 10 -3.57 -4.55 12.01
CA GLU A 10 -3.55 -5.67 12.96
C GLU A 10 -2.76 -5.38 14.24
N VAL A 11 -1.60 -4.74 14.10
CA VAL A 11 -0.73 -4.40 15.24
C VAL A 11 -1.28 -3.18 16.00
N GLY A 12 -1.94 -2.24 15.30
CA GLY A 12 -2.69 -1.14 15.90
C GLY A 12 -3.79 -1.65 16.83
N ALA A 13 -4.49 -2.73 16.45
CA ALA A 13 -5.47 -3.40 17.30
C ALA A 13 -4.89 -3.90 18.64
N ARG A 14 -3.58 -4.14 18.69
CA ARG A 14 -2.86 -4.59 19.89
C ARG A 14 -2.21 -3.44 20.68
N GLY A 15 -2.59 -2.20 20.40
CA GLY A 15 -2.18 -1.02 21.14
C GLY A 15 -0.87 -0.36 20.71
N VAL A 16 -0.31 -0.74 19.55
CA VAL A 16 0.91 -0.10 19.05
C VAL A 16 0.56 1.16 18.26
N GLY A 17 0.94 2.34 18.75
CA GLY A 17 0.62 3.64 18.17
C GLY A 17 1.71 4.29 17.33
N MET A 18 2.93 3.71 17.29
CA MET A 18 4.06 4.27 16.53
C MET A 18 4.85 3.17 15.81
N PHE A 19 5.22 3.43 14.55
CA PHE A 19 5.96 2.50 13.72
C PHE A 19 7.11 3.21 12.99
N GLY A 20 8.32 2.69 13.12
CA GLY A 20 9.44 3.02 12.24
C GLY A 20 9.47 2.03 11.06
N CYS A 21 9.46 2.54 9.83
CA CYS A 21 9.36 1.68 8.67
C CYS A 21 9.93 2.31 7.39
N VAL A 22 10.78 1.55 6.68
CA VAL A 22 11.30 1.92 5.36
C VAL A 22 10.45 1.39 4.19
N VAL A 23 9.35 0.70 4.48
CA VAL A 23 8.51 0.04 3.47
C VAL A 23 7.97 1.02 2.43
N PRO A 24 7.48 2.22 2.76
CA PRO A 24 6.96 3.15 1.76
C PRO A 24 7.97 3.48 0.66
N THR A 25 9.20 3.81 1.04
CA THR A 25 10.26 4.17 0.10
C THR A 25 10.84 2.94 -0.61
N ARG A 26 10.95 1.81 0.07
CA ARG A 26 11.40 0.55 -0.55
C ARG A 26 10.44 0.08 -1.63
N VAL A 27 9.14 0.14 -1.38
CA VAL A 27 8.10 -0.24 -2.34
C VAL A 27 8.07 0.73 -3.52
N ALA A 28 8.29 2.03 -3.27
CA ALA A 28 8.44 3.02 -4.33
C ALA A 28 9.61 2.71 -5.27
N ARG A 29 10.75 2.26 -4.75
CA ARG A 29 11.89 1.82 -5.59
C ARG A 29 11.55 0.67 -6.53
N ASN A 30 10.60 -0.16 -6.14
CA ASN A 30 10.06 -1.22 -7.00
C ASN A 30 8.94 -0.73 -7.92
N CYS A 31 8.80 0.58 -8.11
CA CYS A 31 7.78 1.21 -8.94
C CYS A 31 6.35 0.84 -8.55
N THR A 32 6.14 0.56 -7.27
CA THR A 32 4.85 0.17 -6.72
C THR A 32 4.29 1.27 -5.82
N ALA A 33 3.01 1.55 -5.96
CA ALA A 33 2.27 2.49 -5.12
C ALA A 33 1.26 1.74 -4.25
N PHE A 34 1.11 2.19 -3.01
CA PHE A 34 0.04 1.76 -2.14
C PHE A 34 -1.24 2.54 -2.42
N THR A 35 -2.36 1.85 -2.43
CA THR A 35 -3.69 2.45 -2.48
C THR A 35 -4.57 1.90 -1.36
N LYS A 36 -5.72 2.50 -1.12
CA LYS A 36 -6.70 2.00 -0.14
C LYS A 36 -7.22 0.60 -0.49
N LYS A 37 -7.19 0.24 -1.77
CA LYS A 37 -7.65 -1.05 -2.29
C LYS A 37 -6.55 -2.10 -2.40
N GLY A 38 -5.29 -1.73 -2.24
CA GLY A 38 -4.15 -2.63 -2.39
C GLY A 38 -2.94 -1.94 -2.98
N THR A 39 -2.07 -2.70 -3.63
CA THR A 39 -0.88 -2.17 -4.30
C THR A 39 -1.03 -2.21 -5.82
N ILE A 40 -0.52 -1.20 -6.49
CA ILE A 40 -0.49 -1.13 -7.96
C ILE A 40 0.94 -0.96 -8.46
N SER A 41 1.27 -1.60 -9.57
CA SER A 41 2.53 -1.36 -10.28
C SER A 41 2.34 -0.23 -11.28
N ILE A 42 3.05 0.88 -11.09
CA ILE A 42 2.94 2.04 -11.98
C ILE A 42 3.53 1.75 -13.36
N LYS A 43 4.54 0.90 -13.46
CA LYS A 43 5.12 0.47 -14.74
C LYS A 43 4.21 -0.42 -15.60
N ALA A 44 3.13 -0.94 -15.03
CA ALA A 44 2.22 -1.81 -15.76
C ALA A 44 1.66 -1.15 -17.02
N GLY A 45 1.47 -1.95 -18.08
CA GLY A 45 1.05 -1.47 -19.39
C GLY A 45 -0.30 -0.76 -19.40
N TYR A 46 -1.22 -1.17 -18.52
CA TYR A 46 -2.53 -0.54 -18.38
C TYR A 46 -2.49 0.92 -17.92
N ASN A 47 -1.39 1.36 -17.31
CA ASN A 47 -1.20 2.75 -16.89
C ASN A 47 -0.69 3.67 -18.00
N LYS A 48 -0.36 3.14 -19.18
CA LYS A 48 0.22 3.92 -20.28
C LYS A 48 -0.62 5.12 -20.71
N ARG A 49 -1.93 5.01 -20.63
CA ARG A 49 -2.90 6.05 -20.99
C ARG A 49 -3.86 6.37 -19.84
N ASP A 50 -3.47 6.09 -18.63
CA ASP A 50 -4.25 6.41 -17.45
C ASP A 50 -3.92 7.83 -16.96
N TRP A 51 -4.79 8.76 -17.27
CA TRP A 51 -4.65 10.19 -16.94
C TRP A 51 -5.15 10.54 -15.53
N ASN A 52 -5.53 9.53 -14.75
CA ASN A 52 -5.94 9.72 -13.37
C ASN A 52 -4.73 9.71 -12.42
N PRO A 53 -4.83 10.34 -11.23
CA PRO A 53 -3.82 10.22 -10.20
C PRO A 53 -3.69 8.78 -9.70
N ILE A 54 -2.68 8.50 -8.90
CA ILE A 54 -2.50 7.18 -8.26
C ILE A 54 -3.75 6.81 -7.45
N GLU A 55 -4.29 7.78 -6.74
CA GLU A 55 -5.54 7.64 -5.99
C GLU A 55 -6.32 8.97 -6.01
N GLU A 56 -7.59 8.91 -6.41
CA GLU A 56 -8.41 10.11 -6.64
C GLU A 56 -8.65 10.92 -5.37
N ASP A 57 -8.82 10.24 -4.23
CA ASP A 57 -9.09 10.88 -2.94
C ASP A 57 -7.81 11.30 -2.19
N CYS A 58 -6.63 11.10 -2.79
CA CYS A 58 -5.37 11.40 -2.16
C CYS A 58 -4.97 12.86 -2.38
N GLU A 59 -4.66 13.56 -1.31
CA GLU A 59 -4.24 14.96 -1.32
C GLU A 59 -2.72 15.17 -1.36
N CYS A 60 -1.92 14.10 -1.53
CA CYS A 60 -0.48 14.24 -1.62
C CYS A 60 -0.06 15.02 -2.87
N TYR A 61 1.13 15.59 -2.83
CA TYR A 61 1.68 16.36 -3.95
C TYR A 61 1.68 15.57 -5.27
N ALA A 62 2.05 14.28 -5.22
CA ALA A 62 2.07 13.43 -6.40
C ALA A 62 0.69 13.25 -7.05
N CYS A 63 -0.35 12.98 -6.26
CA CYS A 63 -1.71 12.82 -6.78
C CYS A 63 -2.33 14.13 -7.27
N ARG A 64 -1.95 15.26 -6.69
CA ARG A 64 -2.45 16.58 -7.13
C ARG A 64 -1.85 17.04 -8.44
N HIS A 65 -0.63 16.65 -8.77
CA HIS A 65 0.13 17.24 -9.88
C HIS A 65 0.54 16.26 -10.96
N PHE A 66 0.45 14.94 -10.72
CA PHE A 66 0.93 13.91 -11.63
C PHE A 66 -0.15 12.86 -11.92
N THR A 67 -0.17 12.38 -13.16
CA THR A 67 -1.00 11.25 -13.59
C THR A 67 -0.20 9.95 -13.50
N LYS A 68 -0.89 8.82 -13.44
CA LYS A 68 -0.24 7.50 -13.53
C LYS A 68 0.53 7.33 -14.83
N ALA A 69 -0.01 7.81 -15.95
CA ALA A 69 0.65 7.77 -17.25
C ALA A 69 1.98 8.53 -17.25
N TYR A 70 2.01 9.73 -16.67
CA TYR A 70 3.24 10.53 -16.59
C TYR A 70 4.26 9.92 -15.63
N LEU A 71 3.83 9.45 -14.47
CA LEU A 71 4.71 8.73 -13.53
C LEU A 71 5.31 7.47 -14.16
N ARG A 72 4.50 6.70 -14.90
CA ARG A 72 5.00 5.56 -15.66
C ARG A 72 6.07 5.95 -16.67
N HIS A 73 5.85 7.04 -17.40
CA HIS A 73 6.85 7.57 -18.34
C HIS A 73 8.16 7.92 -17.61
N LEU A 74 8.11 8.67 -16.52
CA LEU A 74 9.29 9.03 -15.72
C LEU A 74 10.06 7.81 -15.23
N LEU A 75 9.35 6.78 -14.76
CA LEU A 75 9.97 5.55 -14.28
C LEU A 75 10.60 4.73 -15.43
N ASN A 76 10.01 4.74 -16.61
CA ASN A 76 10.53 4.02 -17.78
C ASN A 76 11.79 4.66 -18.37
N VAL A 77 11.94 5.97 -18.23
CA VAL A 77 13.15 6.70 -18.66
C VAL A 77 14.15 6.93 -17.53
N ASP A 78 13.95 6.24 -16.41
CA ASP A 78 14.80 6.29 -15.21
C ASP A 78 14.98 7.70 -14.61
N GLU A 79 13.96 8.55 -14.76
CA GLU A 79 13.92 9.86 -14.11
C GLU A 79 13.64 9.71 -12.61
N ILE A 80 14.53 10.25 -11.79
CA ILE A 80 14.47 10.15 -10.33
C ILE A 80 13.21 10.81 -9.75
N LEU A 81 12.63 11.77 -10.45
CA LEU A 81 11.38 12.42 -10.07
C LEU A 81 10.23 11.42 -9.92
N GLY A 82 10.15 10.41 -10.77
CA GLY A 82 9.15 9.34 -10.67
C GLY A 82 9.25 8.59 -9.33
N LEU A 83 10.44 8.18 -8.93
CA LEU A 83 10.67 7.51 -7.66
C LEU A 83 10.41 8.42 -6.46
N ARG A 84 10.76 9.70 -6.56
CA ARG A 84 10.45 10.69 -5.51
C ARG A 84 8.96 10.86 -5.32
N MET A 85 8.21 11.00 -6.40
CA MET A 85 6.75 11.16 -6.32
C MET A 85 6.06 9.91 -5.77
N LEU A 86 6.50 8.73 -6.13
CA LEU A 86 6.00 7.49 -5.52
C LEU A 86 6.32 7.40 -4.03
N SER A 87 7.52 7.82 -3.63
CA SER A 87 7.91 7.85 -2.21
C SER A 87 7.06 8.84 -1.42
N VAL A 88 6.79 10.02 -1.99
CA VAL A 88 5.89 11.02 -1.40
C VAL A 88 4.48 10.45 -1.22
N HIS A 89 3.93 9.85 -2.26
CA HIS A 89 2.59 9.25 -2.20
C HIS A 89 2.51 8.12 -1.16
N ASN A 90 3.45 7.18 -1.19
CA ASN A 90 3.46 6.05 -0.26
C ASN A 90 3.63 6.50 1.19
N SER A 91 4.50 7.48 1.44
CA SER A 91 4.69 8.05 2.79
C SER A 91 3.44 8.77 3.28
N HIS A 92 2.80 9.57 2.42
CA HIS A 92 1.55 10.26 2.74
C HIS A 92 0.44 9.26 3.10
N MET A 93 0.31 8.21 2.31
CA MET A 93 -0.69 7.16 2.56
C MET A 93 -0.47 6.43 3.89
N PHE A 94 0.79 6.14 4.25
CA PHE A 94 1.11 5.52 5.53
C PHE A 94 0.82 6.45 6.72
N LEU A 95 1.14 7.73 6.60
CA LEU A 95 0.81 8.72 7.63
C LEU A 95 -0.70 8.88 7.81
N ASP A 96 -1.44 8.89 6.71
CA ASP A 96 -2.90 8.96 6.74
C ASP A 96 -3.51 7.70 7.35
N LEU A 97 -3.00 6.53 6.99
CA LEU A 97 -3.39 5.25 7.61
C LEU A 97 -3.17 5.27 9.12
N MET A 98 -2.02 5.73 9.58
CA MET A 98 -1.72 5.84 11.03
C MET A 98 -2.63 6.84 11.73
N ARG A 99 -2.94 7.96 11.08
CA ARG A 99 -3.89 8.94 11.60
C ARG A 99 -5.28 8.34 11.77
N ASN A 100 -5.76 7.63 10.78
CA ASN A 100 -7.07 6.96 10.80
C ASN A 100 -7.12 5.86 11.89
N ILE A 101 -6.08 5.07 12.04
CA ILE A 101 -5.99 4.06 13.11
C ILE A 101 -6.13 4.73 14.48
N ARG A 102 -5.39 5.81 14.74
CA ARG A 102 -5.47 6.54 16.02
C ARG A 102 -6.85 7.13 16.25
N LEU A 103 -7.43 7.77 15.23
CA LEU A 103 -8.76 8.36 15.31
C LEU A 103 -9.82 7.33 15.70
N HIS A 104 -9.80 6.16 15.06
CA HIS A 104 -10.77 5.10 15.34
C HIS A 104 -10.52 4.41 16.70
N LEU A 105 -9.27 4.33 17.17
CA LEU A 105 -8.96 3.88 18.52
C LEU A 105 -9.51 4.85 19.58
N ASP A 106 -9.32 6.16 19.38
CA ASP A 106 -9.83 7.19 20.30
C ASP A 106 -11.36 7.23 20.34
N ASN A 107 -12.02 7.01 19.22
CA ASN A 107 -13.49 7.00 19.11
C ASN A 107 -14.13 5.65 19.48
N GLY A 108 -13.35 4.61 19.76
CA GLY A 108 -13.87 3.27 20.04
C GLY A 108 -14.47 2.53 18.83
N THR A 109 -14.25 3.03 17.61
CA THR A 109 -14.77 2.46 16.35
C THR A 109 -13.74 1.63 15.58
N PHE A 110 -12.65 1.26 16.21
CA PHE A 110 -11.53 0.59 15.54
C PHE A 110 -11.91 -0.79 14.98
N SER A 111 -12.75 -1.55 15.66
CA SER A 111 -13.17 -2.90 15.20
C SER A 111 -13.90 -2.84 13.86
N GLU A 112 -14.77 -1.85 13.66
CA GLU A 112 -15.47 -1.61 12.41
C GLU A 112 -14.52 -1.16 11.30
N TYR A 113 -13.64 -0.21 11.61
CA TYR A 113 -12.61 0.28 10.69
C TYR A 113 -11.69 -0.85 10.21
N ARG A 114 -11.22 -1.69 11.14
CA ARG A 114 -10.39 -2.86 10.83
C ARG A 114 -11.10 -3.82 9.87
N ARG A 115 -12.37 -4.10 10.13
CA ARG A 115 -13.19 -5.00 9.30
C ARG A 115 -13.35 -4.45 7.88
N GLU A 116 -13.70 -3.19 7.74
CA GLU A 116 -13.84 -2.50 6.46
C GLU A 116 -12.51 -2.44 5.69
N PHE A 117 -11.42 -2.10 6.38
CA PHE A 117 -10.11 -2.04 5.77
C PHE A 117 -9.67 -3.40 5.23
N ILE A 118 -9.79 -4.47 6.00
CA ILE A 118 -9.39 -5.83 5.58
C ILE A 118 -10.28 -6.32 4.42
N ALA A 119 -11.57 -6.03 4.45
CA ALA A 119 -12.50 -6.40 3.38
C ALA A 119 -12.19 -5.66 2.06
N GLY A 120 -11.78 -4.39 2.13
CA GLY A 120 -11.47 -3.55 0.97
C GLY A 120 -10.04 -3.69 0.45
N TYR A 121 -9.11 -4.17 1.27
CA TYR A 121 -7.69 -4.25 0.91
C TYR A 121 -7.35 -5.58 0.23
N THR A 122 -7.10 -5.53 -1.07
CA THR A 122 -6.69 -6.71 -1.86
C THR A 122 -5.17 -6.69 -2.06
N PRO A 123 -4.42 -7.65 -1.50
CA PRO A 123 -2.99 -7.80 -1.80
C PRO A 123 -2.79 -8.10 -3.29
N THR A 124 -1.65 -7.70 -3.84
CA THR A 124 -1.28 -8.00 -5.24
C THR A 124 -1.34 -9.51 -5.48
N LEU A 125 -1.72 -9.91 -6.70
CA LEU A 125 -1.79 -11.33 -7.11
C LEU A 125 -0.56 -12.14 -6.70
N LYS A 126 0.65 -11.60 -6.85
CA LYS A 126 1.89 -12.24 -6.38
C LYS A 126 1.89 -12.58 -4.89
N VAL A 127 1.30 -11.72 -4.05
CA VAL A 127 1.20 -11.96 -2.61
C VAL A 127 0.15 -13.03 -2.31
N LEU A 128 -0.93 -13.06 -3.08
CA LEU A 128 -1.96 -14.11 -2.97
C LEU A 128 -1.40 -15.48 -3.38
N GLU A 129 -0.66 -15.54 -4.48
CA GLU A 129 0.02 -16.75 -4.95
C GLU A 129 1.05 -17.27 -3.93
N GLN A 130 1.86 -16.38 -3.34
CA GLN A 130 2.79 -16.77 -2.27
C GLN A 130 2.08 -17.29 -1.03
N ARG A 131 0.96 -16.67 -0.65
CA ARG A 131 0.15 -17.15 0.49
C ARG A 131 -0.47 -18.51 0.21
N ALA A 132 -0.97 -18.72 -1.01
CA ALA A 132 -1.51 -20.02 -1.43
C ALA A 132 -0.44 -21.12 -1.36
N ARG A 133 0.75 -20.89 -1.92
CA ARG A 133 1.87 -21.84 -1.84
C ARG A 133 2.30 -22.15 -0.42
N HIS A 134 2.35 -21.15 0.47
CA HIS A 134 2.67 -21.38 1.88
C HIS A 134 1.58 -22.15 2.62
N ALA A 135 0.33 -21.96 2.29
CA ALA A 135 -0.79 -22.70 2.87
C ALA A 135 -0.74 -24.18 2.45
N GLU A 136 -0.47 -24.44 1.17
CA GLU A 136 -0.31 -25.79 0.61
C GLU A 136 0.86 -26.55 1.29
N SER A 137 2.03 -25.88 1.42
CA SER A 137 3.20 -26.48 2.07
C SER A 137 2.99 -26.80 3.56
N GLN A 138 2.16 -26.02 4.25
CA GLN A 138 1.80 -26.28 5.64
C GLN A 138 0.81 -27.45 5.78
N GLN A 139 -0.10 -27.63 4.83
CA GLN A 139 -1.00 -28.78 4.81
C GLN A 139 -0.27 -30.09 4.51
N GLU A 140 0.72 -30.08 3.62
CA GLU A 140 1.55 -31.26 3.34
C GLU A 140 2.43 -31.66 4.54
N SER A 141 2.93 -30.70 5.32
CA SER A 141 3.72 -30.98 6.53
C SER A 141 2.87 -31.43 7.72
N SER A 142 1.58 -31.14 7.71
CA SER A 142 0.61 -31.54 8.76
C SER A 142 -0.02 -32.92 8.52
N SER A 143 0.14 -33.50 7.32
CA SER A 143 -0.43 -34.80 6.96
C SER A 143 0.58 -35.95 7.02
N LYS A 144 1.79 -35.73 7.58
CA LYS A 144 2.80 -36.70 7.94
C LYS A 144 2.91 -36.79 9.46
#